data_c8cd089c8c0757175298cb4f5956f688
#
_entry.id   c8cd089c8c0757175298cb4f5956f688
#
_cell.length_a   1.000
_cell.length_b   1.000
_cell.length_c   1.000
_cell.angle_alpha   90.00
_cell.angle_beta   90.00
_cell.angle_gamma   90.00
#
_symmetry.space_group_name_H-M   'P 1'
#
loop_
_entity.id
_entity.type
_entity.pdbx_description
1 polymer ?
#
loop_
_entity_poly.entity_id
_entity_poly.type
_entity_poly.pdbx_seq_one_letter_code
_entity_poly.pdbx_strand_id
1 'polypeptide(L)'
;MDGIIHIGGTMPRIGTTTVGLQLVLFLQSMGYEAAYIEMNRQDYIWGCENLYMDCKQDKLPGKVSIHGVDMYAREWMPELISGGTHYDYLLCDYGNTHRPDFDRKGFTDCGAMVIVAGVKPNEIFATERALRNPVFKEAAYVFSFVSGEDQGEIRNMMRDKARETAFMPYAPDPFDGNPFRKGENTDCFMEIMNYVVRTGGDRDGQVQTDSDG
;
A
#
# COMPACT_ATOMS: atom_id res chain seq x y z
N MET A 1 5.36 -16.15 -4.86
CA MET A 1 4.92 -14.78 -4.51
C MET A 1 3.44 -14.87 -4.17
N ASP A 2 3.07 -14.50 -2.96
CA ASP A 2 1.71 -14.66 -2.45
C ASP A 2 0.80 -13.48 -2.84
N GLY A 3 1.38 -12.32 -3.14
CA GLY A 3 0.57 -11.22 -3.62
C GLY A 3 1.29 -9.92 -3.95
N ILE A 4 0.59 -9.10 -4.74
CA ILE A 4 0.94 -7.71 -5.00
C ILE A 4 -0.12 -6.83 -4.34
N ILE A 5 0.32 -5.82 -3.60
CA ILE A 5 -0.56 -4.85 -2.95
C ILE A 5 -0.27 -3.48 -3.53
N HIS A 6 -1.25 -2.92 -4.23
CA HIS A 6 -1.17 -1.59 -4.80
C HIS A 6 -1.70 -0.56 -3.81
N ILE A 7 -0.91 0.45 -3.52
CA ILE A 7 -1.27 1.53 -2.59
C ILE A 7 -1.34 2.84 -3.35
N GLY A 8 -2.46 3.54 -3.21
CA GLY A 8 -2.66 4.86 -3.78
C GLY A 8 -3.30 5.82 -2.77
N GLY A 9 -3.08 7.11 -2.91
CA GLY A 9 -3.64 8.12 -2.02
C GLY A 9 -4.72 8.97 -2.68
N THR A 10 -5.71 9.39 -1.93
CA THR A 10 -6.74 10.31 -2.43
C THR A 10 -6.20 11.72 -2.69
N MET A 11 -5.07 12.07 -2.07
CA MET A 11 -4.43 13.39 -2.21
C MET A 11 -2.90 13.28 -2.07
N PRO A 12 -2.15 14.31 -2.51
CA PRO A 12 -0.72 14.40 -2.22
C PRO A 12 -0.47 14.45 -0.70
N ARG A 13 0.60 13.81 -0.26
CA ARG A 13 1.05 13.80 1.15
C ARG A 13 0.03 13.23 2.15
N ILE A 14 -0.88 12.38 1.70
CA ILE A 14 -1.86 11.71 2.57
C ILE A 14 -1.25 10.56 3.41
N GLY A 15 0.04 10.22 3.18
CA GLY A 15 0.74 9.17 3.91
C GLY A 15 0.87 7.84 3.16
N THR A 16 0.69 7.81 1.85
CA THR A 16 0.74 6.60 1.02
C THR A 16 2.03 5.82 1.24
N THR A 17 3.19 6.48 1.15
CA THR A 17 4.51 5.89 1.38
C THR A 17 4.66 5.35 2.80
N THR A 18 4.20 6.11 3.81
CA THR A 18 4.24 5.68 5.21
C THR A 18 3.42 4.41 5.43
N VAL A 19 2.20 4.34 4.90
CA VAL A 19 1.36 3.14 4.97
C VAL A 19 2.06 1.96 4.28
N GLY A 20 2.63 2.17 3.09
CA GLY A 20 3.34 1.13 2.34
C GLY A 20 4.51 0.55 3.11
N LEU A 21 5.40 1.39 3.62
CA LEU A 21 6.58 0.96 4.37
C LEU A 21 6.22 0.28 5.70
N GLN A 22 5.24 0.82 6.41
CA GLN A 22 4.75 0.20 7.65
C GLN A 22 4.10 -1.16 7.39
N LEU A 23 3.41 -1.35 6.26
CA LEU A 23 2.85 -2.64 5.89
C LEU A 23 3.94 -3.65 5.50
N VAL A 24 5.04 -3.22 4.84
CA VAL A 24 6.22 -4.09 4.63
C VAL A 24 6.78 -4.57 5.96
N LEU A 25 7.05 -3.67 6.90
CA LEU A 25 7.56 -4.00 8.22
C LEU A 25 6.62 -4.95 8.99
N PHE A 26 5.31 -4.74 8.87
CA PHE A 26 4.32 -5.64 9.46
C PHE A 26 4.42 -7.05 8.86
N LEU A 27 4.46 -7.20 7.54
CA LEU A 27 4.60 -8.49 6.87
C LEU A 27 5.89 -9.19 7.26
N GLN A 28 7.01 -8.46 7.31
CA GLN A 28 8.29 -9.01 7.78
C GLN A 28 8.21 -9.51 9.23
N SER A 29 7.49 -8.82 10.11
CA SER A 29 7.30 -9.26 11.49
C SER A 29 6.46 -10.54 11.61
N MET A 30 5.61 -10.79 10.61
CA MET A 30 4.82 -12.03 10.49
C MET A 30 5.61 -13.17 9.84
N GLY A 31 6.86 -12.92 9.44
CA GLY A 31 7.76 -13.91 8.84
C GLY A 31 7.70 -13.99 7.32
N TYR A 32 7.05 -13.05 6.65
CA TYR A 32 7.02 -12.96 5.19
C TYR A 32 8.19 -12.14 4.66
N GLU A 33 8.70 -12.52 3.49
CA GLU A 33 9.61 -11.69 2.72
C GLU A 33 8.80 -10.65 1.93
N ALA A 34 9.02 -9.37 2.22
CA ALA A 34 8.25 -8.29 1.60
C ALA A 34 9.15 -7.12 1.21
N ALA A 35 8.84 -6.49 0.07
CA ALA A 35 9.56 -5.33 -0.46
C ALA A 35 8.62 -4.21 -0.87
N TYR A 36 9.15 -2.98 -0.85
CA TYR A 36 8.46 -1.77 -1.30
C TYR A 36 8.92 -1.37 -2.71
N ILE A 37 7.99 -0.95 -3.56
CA ILE A 37 8.28 -0.47 -4.92
C ILE A 37 7.65 0.91 -5.11
N GLU A 38 8.47 1.89 -5.48
CA GLU A 38 8.02 3.22 -5.85
C GLU A 38 7.54 3.22 -7.31
N MET A 39 6.22 3.09 -7.53
CA MET A 39 5.62 3.14 -8.86
C MET A 39 5.33 4.56 -9.36
N ASN A 40 5.36 5.52 -8.46
CA ASN A 40 5.18 6.95 -8.75
C ASN A 40 6.51 7.64 -9.12
N ARG A 41 6.48 8.96 -9.35
CA ARG A 41 7.65 9.78 -9.71
C ARG A 41 7.92 10.85 -8.65
N GLN A 42 7.96 10.45 -7.37
CA GLN A 42 8.25 11.37 -6.27
C GLN A 42 9.71 11.35 -5.84
N ASP A 43 10.52 10.49 -6.49
CA ASP A 43 11.95 10.34 -6.22
C ASP A 43 12.27 10.02 -4.74
N TYR A 44 11.37 9.27 -4.08
CA TYR A 44 11.53 8.92 -2.67
C TYR A 44 12.76 8.03 -2.46
N ILE A 45 12.93 7.01 -3.30
CA ILE A 45 14.09 6.10 -3.24
C ILE A 45 15.38 6.86 -3.49
N TRP A 46 15.39 7.74 -4.50
CA TRP A 46 16.54 8.61 -4.77
C TRP A 46 16.85 9.52 -3.57
N GLY A 47 15.83 10.05 -2.89
CA GLY A 47 15.97 10.79 -1.64
C GLY A 47 16.62 9.96 -0.55
N CYS A 48 16.19 8.71 -0.40
CA CYS A 48 16.76 7.77 0.57
C CYS A 48 18.25 7.46 0.27
N GLU A 49 18.59 7.20 -0.99
CA GLU A 49 19.97 6.97 -1.42
C GLU A 49 20.93 8.11 -1.02
N ASN A 50 20.44 9.34 -1.03
CA ASN A 50 21.24 10.52 -0.81
C ASN A 50 21.24 11.04 0.64
N LEU A 51 20.23 10.71 1.43
CA LEU A 51 20.03 11.30 2.76
C LEU A 51 20.32 10.34 3.92
N TYR A 52 20.10 9.04 3.73
CA TYR A 52 20.32 8.07 4.80
C TYR A 52 21.76 7.52 4.75
N MET A 53 22.56 7.85 5.77
CA MET A 53 23.96 7.40 5.87
C MET A 53 24.10 5.88 6.05
N ASP A 54 23.11 5.23 6.65
CA ASP A 54 23.07 3.78 6.89
C ASP A 54 22.38 3.01 5.76
N CYS A 55 22.07 3.69 4.66
CA CYS A 55 21.53 3.08 3.48
C CYS A 55 22.54 2.11 2.88
N LYS A 56 22.21 0.82 2.86
CA LYS A 56 22.98 -0.14 2.07
C LYS A 56 22.65 0.11 0.60
N GLN A 57 23.49 0.89 -0.05
CA GLN A 57 23.43 1.02 -1.50
C GLN A 57 23.92 -0.29 -2.12
N ASP A 58 23.05 -1.00 -2.79
CA ASP A 58 23.47 -1.93 -3.82
C ASP A 58 24.11 -1.09 -4.95
N LYS A 59 25.10 -1.66 -5.64
CA LYS A 59 25.78 -0.99 -6.76
C LYS A 59 24.85 -0.68 -7.95
N LEU A 60 23.58 -1.01 -7.83
CA LEU A 60 22.55 -0.88 -8.84
C LEU A 60 21.64 0.31 -8.50
N PRO A 61 21.52 1.29 -9.40
CA PRO A 61 20.67 2.47 -9.17
C PRO A 61 19.21 2.07 -8.93
N GLY A 62 18.54 2.79 -8.04
CA GLY A 62 17.12 2.56 -7.76
C GLY A 62 16.81 1.34 -6.88
N LYS A 63 17.82 0.82 -6.18
CA LYS A 63 17.65 -0.21 -5.15
C LYS A 63 18.36 0.21 -3.88
N VAL A 64 17.64 0.30 -2.76
CA VAL A 64 18.16 0.62 -1.45
C VAL A 64 17.57 -0.29 -0.38
N SER A 65 18.29 -0.50 0.71
CA SER A 65 17.77 -1.17 1.89
C SER A 65 17.98 -0.28 3.12
N ILE A 66 16.90 0.03 3.84
CA ILE A 66 16.91 0.84 5.05
C ILE A 66 16.22 0.07 6.17
N HIS A 67 16.91 -0.12 7.29
CA HIS A 67 16.41 -0.86 8.46
C HIS A 67 15.80 -2.24 8.12
N GLY A 68 16.34 -2.91 7.10
CA GLY A 68 15.87 -4.23 6.65
C GLY A 68 14.70 -4.19 5.68
N VAL A 69 14.23 -3.00 5.29
CA VAL A 69 13.23 -2.83 4.23
C VAL A 69 13.94 -2.65 2.89
N ASP A 70 13.75 -3.59 1.99
CA ASP A 70 14.22 -3.47 0.61
C ASP A 70 13.24 -2.63 -0.19
N MET A 71 13.77 -1.62 -0.88
CA MET A 71 13.01 -0.65 -1.66
C MET A 71 13.55 -0.54 -3.06
N TYR A 72 12.65 -0.49 -4.03
CA TYR A 72 12.97 -0.51 -5.45
C TYR A 72 12.27 0.61 -6.20
N ALA A 73 12.96 1.22 -7.16
CA ALA A 73 12.32 2.05 -8.16
C ALA A 73 11.50 1.21 -9.13
N ARG A 74 10.53 1.82 -9.80
CA ARG A 74 9.55 1.16 -10.69
C ARG A 74 10.19 0.30 -11.79
N GLU A 75 11.37 0.64 -12.23
CA GLU A 75 12.11 -0.04 -13.30
C GLU A 75 12.46 -1.49 -12.93
N TRP A 76 12.50 -1.81 -11.63
CA TRP A 76 12.76 -3.16 -11.12
C TRP A 76 11.53 -4.09 -11.15
N MET A 77 10.33 -3.56 -11.36
CA MET A 77 9.09 -4.33 -11.29
C MET A 77 9.08 -5.57 -12.20
N PRO A 78 9.54 -5.52 -13.47
CA PRO A 78 9.57 -6.70 -14.33
C PRO A 78 10.49 -7.81 -13.80
N GLU A 79 11.64 -7.45 -13.22
CA GLU A 79 12.60 -8.41 -12.67
C GLU A 79 12.04 -9.07 -11.39
N LEU A 80 11.43 -8.27 -10.53
CA LEU A 80 10.82 -8.75 -9.29
C LEU A 80 9.67 -9.75 -9.55
N ILE A 81 8.83 -9.48 -10.55
CA ILE A 81 7.72 -10.36 -10.93
C ILE A 81 8.23 -11.64 -11.61
N SER A 82 9.27 -11.55 -12.44
CA SER A 82 9.79 -12.71 -13.19
C SER A 82 10.51 -13.74 -12.31
N GLY A 83 10.60 -13.51 -11.00
CA GLY A 83 11.14 -14.47 -10.04
C GLY A 83 12.65 -14.37 -9.80
N GLY A 84 13.27 -13.24 -10.17
CA GLY A 84 14.68 -12.96 -9.85
C GLY A 84 14.95 -12.75 -8.36
N THR A 85 13.91 -12.49 -7.57
CA THR A 85 13.98 -12.29 -6.12
C THR A 85 12.88 -13.07 -5.41
N HIS A 86 13.15 -13.48 -4.17
CA HIS A 86 12.23 -14.30 -3.40
C HIS A 86 11.44 -13.45 -2.40
N TYR A 87 10.42 -12.72 -2.89
CA TYR A 87 9.47 -12.01 -2.02
C TYR A 87 8.11 -12.71 -2.07
N ASP A 88 7.48 -12.83 -0.89
CA ASP A 88 6.09 -13.27 -0.77
C ASP A 88 5.15 -12.14 -1.18
N TYR A 89 5.46 -10.90 -0.76
CA TYR A 89 4.64 -9.73 -1.06
C TYR A 89 5.44 -8.57 -1.67
N LEU A 90 4.85 -7.91 -2.67
CA LEU A 90 5.34 -6.65 -3.25
C LEU A 90 4.34 -5.53 -2.97
N LEU A 91 4.79 -4.45 -2.33
CA LEU A 91 3.99 -3.27 -2.04
C LEU A 91 4.31 -2.16 -3.02
N CYS A 92 3.39 -1.88 -3.93
CA CYS A 92 3.54 -0.95 -5.04
C CYS A 92 2.88 0.40 -4.70
N ASP A 93 3.68 1.43 -4.44
CA ASP A 93 3.21 2.80 -4.13
C ASP A 93 3.01 3.61 -5.41
N TYR A 94 1.76 3.85 -5.77
CA TYR A 94 1.38 4.65 -6.93
C TYR A 94 1.21 6.15 -6.62
N GLY A 95 1.38 6.56 -5.37
CA GLY A 95 1.23 7.95 -4.97
C GLY A 95 -0.20 8.45 -5.08
N ASN A 96 -0.37 9.70 -5.55
CA ASN A 96 -1.69 10.34 -5.63
C ASN A 96 -2.49 9.89 -6.86
N THR A 97 -3.65 9.27 -6.64
CA THR A 97 -4.54 8.72 -7.68
C THR A 97 -5.21 9.78 -8.58
N HIS A 98 -5.14 11.06 -8.19
CA HIS A 98 -5.70 12.17 -8.95
C HIS A 98 -4.68 12.89 -9.84
N ARG A 99 -3.43 12.45 -9.84
CA ARG A 99 -2.41 13.02 -10.74
C ARG A 99 -2.71 12.66 -12.19
N PRO A 100 -2.41 13.55 -13.15
CA PRO A 100 -2.58 13.25 -14.57
C PRO A 100 -1.72 12.09 -15.07
N ASP A 101 -0.57 11.87 -14.44
CA ASP A 101 0.39 10.80 -14.73
C ASP A 101 0.20 9.54 -13.87
N PHE A 102 -0.93 9.42 -13.14
CA PHE A 102 -1.27 8.22 -12.38
C PHE A 102 -1.49 7.03 -13.33
N ASP A 103 -0.69 5.98 -13.14
CA ASP A 103 -0.81 4.74 -13.91
C ASP A 103 -2.01 3.92 -13.42
N ARG A 104 -3.18 4.29 -13.93
CA ARG A 104 -4.45 3.62 -13.60
C ARG A 104 -4.43 2.15 -14.00
N LYS A 105 -3.87 1.83 -15.17
CA LYS A 105 -3.84 0.46 -15.68
C LYS A 105 -2.98 -0.42 -14.76
N GLY A 106 -1.76 -0.01 -14.48
CA GLY A 106 -0.88 -0.75 -13.56
C GLY A 106 -1.49 -0.91 -12.16
N PHE A 107 -2.18 0.14 -11.66
CA PHE A 107 -2.84 0.09 -10.35
C PHE A 107 -3.98 -0.93 -10.26
N THR A 108 -4.65 -1.26 -11.37
CA THR A 108 -5.82 -2.16 -11.40
C THR A 108 -5.57 -3.51 -12.06
N ASP A 109 -4.36 -3.73 -12.59
CA ASP A 109 -4.07 -4.90 -13.44
C ASP A 109 -4.10 -6.22 -12.65
N CYS A 110 -3.45 -6.26 -11.50
CA CYS A 110 -3.40 -7.44 -10.62
C CYS A 110 -3.23 -7.00 -9.17
N GLY A 111 -3.44 -7.92 -8.23
CA GLY A 111 -3.22 -7.66 -6.81
C GLY A 111 -4.38 -6.95 -6.11
N ALA A 112 -4.19 -6.70 -4.82
CA ALA A 112 -5.16 -6.00 -3.99
C ALA A 112 -4.93 -4.49 -4.04
N MET A 113 -6.00 -3.70 -4.05
CA MET A 113 -5.94 -2.24 -4.08
C MET A 113 -6.23 -1.66 -2.70
N VAL A 114 -5.37 -0.77 -2.22
CA VAL A 114 -5.54 -0.03 -0.97
C VAL A 114 -5.48 1.47 -1.25
N ILE A 115 -6.49 2.21 -0.82
CA ILE A 115 -6.57 3.66 -0.95
C ILE A 115 -6.35 4.33 0.41
N VAL A 116 -5.32 5.15 0.51
CA VAL A 116 -5.06 5.97 1.70
C VAL A 116 -5.88 7.25 1.63
N ALA A 117 -6.61 7.52 2.70
CA ALA A 117 -7.54 8.63 2.84
C ALA A 117 -7.28 9.41 4.15
N GLY A 118 -7.90 10.56 4.29
CA GLY A 118 -7.80 11.40 5.48
C GLY A 118 -9.13 12.04 5.84
N VAL A 119 -9.15 12.76 6.96
CA VAL A 119 -10.39 13.27 7.60
C VAL A 119 -10.55 14.79 7.54
N LYS A 120 -9.58 15.52 6.98
CA LYS A 120 -9.77 16.96 6.78
C LYS A 120 -10.83 17.20 5.69
N PRO A 121 -11.53 18.35 5.70
CA PRO A 121 -12.63 18.59 4.77
C PRO A 121 -12.29 18.34 3.30
N ASN A 122 -11.13 18.79 2.84
CA ASN A 122 -10.66 18.56 1.47
C ASN A 122 -10.30 17.09 1.20
N GLU A 123 -9.81 16.36 2.21
CA GLU A 123 -9.48 14.93 2.13
C GLU A 123 -10.75 14.08 2.06
N ILE A 124 -11.80 14.44 2.82
CA ILE A 124 -13.12 13.82 2.76
C ILE A 124 -13.73 13.98 1.36
N PHE A 125 -13.71 15.17 0.77
CA PHE A 125 -14.15 15.37 -0.61
C PHE A 125 -13.37 14.55 -1.64
N ALA A 126 -12.06 14.41 -1.44
CA ALA A 126 -11.23 13.56 -2.30
C ALA A 126 -11.60 12.07 -2.14
N THR A 127 -11.87 11.63 -0.91
CA THR A 127 -12.33 10.26 -0.61
C THR A 127 -13.70 9.99 -1.24
N GLU A 128 -14.65 10.92 -1.16
CA GLU A 128 -15.95 10.77 -1.84
C GLU A 128 -15.80 10.61 -3.36
N ARG A 129 -14.88 11.35 -3.97
CA ARG A 129 -14.60 11.20 -5.41
C ARG A 129 -14.01 9.82 -5.73
N ALA A 130 -13.12 9.31 -4.87
CA ALA A 130 -12.57 7.97 -5.02
C ALA A 130 -13.66 6.89 -4.89
N LEU A 131 -14.54 6.99 -3.89
CA LEU A 131 -15.67 6.08 -3.70
C LEU A 131 -16.64 6.04 -4.89
N ARG A 132 -16.85 7.16 -5.57
CA ARG A 132 -17.69 7.24 -6.77
C ARG A 132 -16.99 6.75 -8.05
N ASN A 133 -15.69 6.55 -8.01
CA ASN A 133 -14.93 6.12 -9.17
C ASN A 133 -14.99 4.58 -9.28
N PRO A 134 -15.56 4.02 -10.35
CA PRO A 134 -15.70 2.58 -10.52
C PRO A 134 -14.35 1.84 -10.56
N VAL A 135 -13.25 2.53 -10.88
CA VAL A 135 -11.90 1.97 -10.85
C VAL A 135 -11.49 1.50 -9.45
N PHE A 136 -11.98 2.16 -8.40
CA PHE A 136 -11.66 1.83 -7.00
C PHE A 136 -12.77 1.06 -6.29
N LYS A 137 -13.72 0.51 -7.04
CA LYS A 137 -14.86 -0.24 -6.48
C LYS A 137 -14.40 -1.38 -5.58
N GLU A 138 -13.35 -2.08 -5.97
CA GLU A 138 -12.81 -3.22 -5.22
C GLU A 138 -11.65 -2.83 -4.29
N ALA A 139 -11.43 -1.55 -4.00
CA ALA A 139 -10.36 -1.12 -3.11
C ALA A 139 -10.78 -1.17 -1.63
N ALA A 140 -9.83 -1.51 -0.75
CA ALA A 140 -9.91 -1.20 0.68
C ALA A 140 -9.45 0.25 0.94
N TYR A 141 -9.86 0.80 2.06
CA TYR A 141 -9.53 2.17 2.45
C TYR A 141 -8.82 2.19 3.80
N VAL A 142 -7.75 2.98 3.89
CA VAL A 142 -7.00 3.22 5.11
C VAL A 142 -7.05 4.69 5.45
N PHE A 143 -7.59 5.02 6.62
CA PHE A 143 -7.60 6.38 7.13
C PHE A 143 -6.47 6.56 8.15
N SER A 144 -5.65 7.59 7.96
CA SER A 144 -4.59 7.96 8.89
C SER A 144 -5.07 9.06 9.83
N PHE A 145 -4.59 9.02 11.07
CA PHE A 145 -4.81 10.08 12.08
C PHE A 145 -6.26 10.27 12.54
N VAL A 146 -7.06 9.22 12.55
CA VAL A 146 -8.44 9.25 13.07
C VAL A 146 -8.45 8.91 14.55
N SER A 147 -9.08 9.74 15.36
CA SER A 147 -9.30 9.43 16.79
C SER A 147 -10.21 8.19 16.93
N GLY A 148 -10.05 7.42 18.01
CA GLY A 148 -10.92 6.25 18.24
C GLY A 148 -12.41 6.60 18.30
N GLU A 149 -12.74 7.82 18.77
CA GLU A 149 -14.12 8.33 18.86
C GLU A 149 -14.72 8.59 17.48
N ASP A 150 -13.93 9.06 16.52
CA ASP A 150 -14.39 9.43 15.17
C ASP A 150 -14.47 8.22 14.21
N GLN A 151 -13.81 7.09 14.53
CA GLN A 151 -13.76 5.92 13.64
C GLN A 151 -15.16 5.40 13.28
N GLY A 152 -16.09 5.42 14.24
CA GLY A 152 -17.48 5.00 14.01
C GLY A 152 -18.21 5.87 12.97
N GLU A 153 -18.01 7.18 13.02
CA GLU A 153 -18.60 8.13 12.06
C GLU A 153 -17.99 7.95 10.66
N ILE A 154 -16.67 7.76 10.58
CA ILE A 154 -15.99 7.49 9.31
C ILE A 154 -16.50 6.17 8.70
N ARG A 155 -16.60 5.08 9.47
CA ARG A 155 -17.15 3.81 8.96
C ARG A 155 -18.57 4.00 8.44
N ASN A 156 -19.42 4.77 9.11
CA ASN A 156 -20.78 5.07 8.64
C ASN A 156 -20.77 5.89 7.32
N MET A 157 -19.86 6.84 7.19
CA MET A 157 -19.67 7.60 5.95
C MET A 157 -19.24 6.69 4.78
N MET A 158 -18.44 5.65 5.06
CA MET A 158 -17.94 4.71 4.05
C MET A 158 -19.01 3.72 3.53
N ARG A 159 -20.18 3.62 4.17
CA ARG A 159 -21.34 2.82 3.74
C ARG A 159 -21.00 1.35 3.46
N ASP A 160 -21.14 0.91 2.21
CA ASP A 160 -20.81 -0.43 1.73
C ASP A 160 -19.32 -0.78 1.86
N LYS A 161 -18.45 0.23 1.93
CA LYS A 161 -17.01 0.08 2.18
C LYS A 161 -16.60 0.10 3.67
N ALA A 162 -17.56 0.12 4.59
CA ALA A 162 -17.27 0.16 6.02
C ALA A 162 -16.44 -1.05 6.51
N ARG A 163 -16.63 -2.23 5.90
CA ARG A 163 -15.89 -3.46 6.26
C ARG A 163 -14.48 -3.51 5.66
N GLU A 164 -14.26 -2.80 4.56
CA GLU A 164 -12.97 -2.64 3.89
C GLU A 164 -12.27 -1.33 4.31
N THR A 165 -12.65 -0.77 5.47
CA THR A 165 -12.07 0.46 6.03
C THR A 165 -11.30 0.16 7.30
N ALA A 166 -10.00 0.45 7.27
CA ALA A 166 -9.08 0.32 8.39
C ALA A 166 -8.58 1.70 8.85
N PHE A 167 -8.09 1.78 10.08
CA PHE A 167 -7.58 3.02 10.68
C PHE A 167 -6.16 2.83 11.14
N MET A 168 -5.23 3.57 10.53
CA MET A 168 -3.83 3.53 10.89
C MET A 168 -3.52 4.60 11.94
N PRO A 169 -2.94 4.23 13.08
CA PRO A 169 -2.43 5.17 14.07
C PRO A 169 -1.33 6.07 13.51
N TYR A 170 -1.01 7.12 14.27
CA TYR A 170 0.05 8.05 13.89
C TYR A 170 1.43 7.36 13.82
N ALA A 171 2.07 7.41 12.66
CA ALA A 171 3.43 6.97 12.44
C ALA A 171 4.24 8.15 11.87
N PRO A 172 4.99 8.88 12.72
CA PRO A 172 5.74 10.07 12.31
C PRO A 172 6.91 9.74 11.38
N ASP A 173 7.54 8.59 11.60
CA ASP A 173 8.63 8.07 10.79
C ASP A 173 8.25 6.66 10.30
N PRO A 174 8.23 6.43 8.97
CA PRO A 174 7.94 5.11 8.41
C PRO A 174 8.98 4.05 8.83
N PHE A 175 10.18 4.44 9.19
CA PHE A 175 11.25 3.57 9.67
C PHE A 175 11.45 3.59 11.19
N ASP A 176 10.59 4.27 11.95
CA ASP A 176 10.70 4.23 13.42
C ASP A 176 10.69 2.77 13.88
N GLY A 177 11.83 2.35 14.42
CA GLY A 177 12.24 0.95 14.62
C GLY A 177 11.39 0.12 15.59
N ASN A 178 10.23 0.61 15.95
CA ASN A 178 9.17 -0.17 16.56
C ASN A 178 7.83 0.18 15.94
N PRO A 179 7.57 -0.24 14.67
CA PRO A 179 6.28 -0.07 14.02
C PRO A 179 5.16 -0.73 14.83
N PHE A 180 5.53 -1.63 15.72
CA PHE A 180 4.66 -2.38 16.62
C PHE A 180 4.79 -1.85 18.04
N ARG A 181 4.58 -0.57 18.25
CA ARG A 181 4.25 -0.10 19.60
C ARG A 181 3.02 -0.87 20.06
N LYS A 182 3.31 -2.12 20.54
CA LYS A 182 2.36 -3.02 21.20
C LYS A 182 0.91 -2.90 20.71
N GLY A 183 0.66 -3.35 19.50
CA GLY A 183 -0.70 -3.61 19.03
C GLY A 183 -1.42 -2.49 18.29
N GLU A 184 -0.99 -1.25 18.36
CA GLU A 184 -1.74 -0.13 17.77
C GLU A 184 -1.87 -0.19 16.24
N ASN A 185 -0.83 -0.66 15.54
CA ASN A 185 -0.87 -0.81 14.06
C ASN A 185 -1.28 -2.22 13.62
N THR A 186 -1.18 -3.21 14.49
CA THR A 186 -1.43 -4.62 14.16
C THR A 186 -2.86 -4.80 13.67
N ASP A 187 -3.85 -4.24 14.36
CA ASP A 187 -5.26 -4.40 14.01
C ASP A 187 -5.56 -3.82 12.62
N CYS A 188 -5.03 -2.63 12.31
CA CYS A 188 -5.17 -2.01 11.01
C CYS A 188 -4.60 -2.89 9.89
N PHE A 189 -3.38 -3.38 10.05
CA PHE A 189 -2.74 -4.20 9.03
C PHE A 189 -3.34 -5.59 8.91
N MET A 190 -3.83 -6.17 9.99
CA MET A 190 -4.61 -7.41 9.95
C MET A 190 -5.93 -7.22 9.17
N GLU A 191 -6.63 -6.10 9.35
CA GLU A 191 -7.84 -5.76 8.56
C GLU A 191 -7.49 -5.66 7.06
N ILE A 192 -6.37 -4.99 6.72
CA ILE A 192 -5.89 -4.90 5.33
C ILE A 192 -5.54 -6.29 4.78
N MET A 193 -4.78 -7.10 5.51
CA MET A 193 -4.38 -8.44 5.05
C MET A 193 -5.56 -9.39 4.90
N ASN A 194 -6.55 -9.31 5.77
CA ASN A 194 -7.80 -10.05 5.61
C ASN A 194 -8.54 -9.67 4.31
N TYR A 195 -8.47 -8.41 3.90
CA TYR A 195 -8.99 -7.96 2.61
C TYR A 195 -8.12 -8.51 1.45
N VAL A 196 -6.80 -8.40 1.53
CA VAL A 196 -5.86 -8.88 0.50
C VAL A 196 -6.05 -10.35 0.20
N VAL A 197 -6.12 -11.19 1.24
CA VAL A 197 -6.32 -12.65 1.09
C VAL A 197 -7.66 -12.97 0.42
N ARG A 198 -8.74 -12.28 0.78
CA ARG A 198 -10.05 -12.49 0.16
C ARG A 198 -10.05 -12.15 -1.33
N THR A 199 -9.43 -11.03 -1.70
CA THR A 199 -9.41 -10.57 -3.09
C THR A 199 -8.40 -11.32 -3.96
N GLY A 200 -7.33 -11.86 -3.38
CA GLY A 200 -6.35 -12.72 -4.05
C GLY A 200 -6.95 -14.09 -4.41
N GLY A 201 -7.67 -14.72 -3.46
CA GLY A 201 -8.27 -16.05 -3.67
C GLY A 201 -9.38 -16.09 -4.73
N ASP A 202 -10.15 -15.02 -4.88
CA ASP A 202 -11.24 -14.97 -5.88
C ASP A 202 -10.74 -14.85 -7.34
N ARG A 203 -9.51 -14.38 -7.55
CA ARG A 203 -8.95 -14.22 -8.90
C ARG A 203 -8.34 -15.50 -9.48
N ASP A 204 -7.80 -16.37 -8.65
CA ASP A 204 -7.28 -17.68 -9.08
C ASP A 204 -8.40 -18.65 -9.50
N GLY A 205 -9.62 -18.45 -9.03
CA GLY A 205 -10.80 -19.25 -9.40
C GLY A 205 -11.42 -18.90 -10.76
N GLN A 206 -11.14 -17.72 -11.34
CA GLN A 206 -11.75 -17.30 -12.63
C GLN A 206 -10.94 -17.70 -13.86
N VAL A 207 -9.69 -18.11 -13.72
CA VAL A 207 -8.83 -18.52 -14.86
C VAL A 207 -9.11 -19.95 -15.34
N GLN A 208 -9.86 -20.76 -14.59
CA GLN A 208 -10.11 -22.18 -14.95
C GLN A 208 -11.43 -22.47 -15.67
N THR A 209 -12.27 -21.48 -16.01
CA THR A 209 -13.58 -21.78 -16.63
C THR A 209 -13.73 -21.43 -18.11
N ASP A 210 -12.72 -20.88 -18.78
CA ASP A 210 -12.80 -20.52 -20.22
C ASP A 210 -12.03 -21.43 -21.18
N SER A 211 -11.65 -22.65 -20.79
CA SER A 211 -10.90 -23.59 -21.67
C SER A 211 -11.65 -24.85 -22.07
N ASP A 212 -12.99 -24.91 -21.94
CA ASP A 212 -13.82 -26.00 -22.53
C ASP A 212 -15.06 -25.41 -23.19
N GLY A 213 -14.91 -25.02 -24.47
CA GLY A 213 -16.00 -24.58 -25.30
C GLY A 213 -15.60 -24.58 -26.77
#